data_0c7afd157b3444cc62358baa6defcff2
#
_entry.id   0c7afd157b3444cc62358baa6defcff2
#
_cell.length_a   1.000
_cell.length_b   1.000
_cell.length_c   1.000
_cell.angle_alpha   90.00
_cell.angle_beta   90.00
_cell.angle_gamma   90.00
#
_symmetry.space_group_name_H-M   'P 1'
#
loop_
_entity.id
_entity.type
_entity.pdbx_description
1 polymer ?
#
loop_
_entity_poly.entity_id
_entity_poly.type
_entity_poly.pdbx_seq_one_letter_code
_entity_poly.pdbx_strand_id
1 'polypeptide(L)'
;NAEVVRKALLNMLPADSFILLPHDTFGMDLGPGLSVKMDSAFVSDVVDIEGVEGNTLKTVREEFSGQVSTHVHCDVSSGAVVNVRPGVFQAAAGQAGEVVDKSGEIGDVSAKRRFIEIQEAEAGEVDITKSEVLVSIGRGIEDEDNMDMAFELAEAMGADVSCSRPIVDAKWLEKARQVGTSGKTVKPKVYMAMGISGSFQHLGGVKGNPFIVAVNKNPKAPIFQVADVGVEADILEFIPELTEKIKEL
;
A
#
# COMPACT_ATOMS: atom_id res chain seq x y z
N ASN A 1 -5.71 -2.72 18.79
CA ASN A 1 -6.00 -1.40 19.37
C ASN A 1 -4.70 -0.70 19.72
N ALA A 2 -4.33 0.33 18.97
CA ALA A 2 -3.05 1.05 19.12
C ALA A 2 -2.90 1.73 20.50
N GLU A 3 -4.00 2.13 21.14
CA GLU A 3 -3.96 2.70 22.50
C GLU A 3 -3.49 1.68 23.54
N VAL A 4 -3.96 0.43 23.45
CA VAL A 4 -3.53 -0.66 24.33
C VAL A 4 -2.06 -0.98 24.12
N VAL A 5 -1.66 -1.17 22.84
CA VAL A 5 -0.27 -1.49 22.50
C VAL A 5 0.68 -0.37 22.93
N ARG A 6 0.29 0.89 22.75
CA ARG A 6 1.09 2.04 23.22
C ARG A 6 1.33 2.00 24.71
N LYS A 7 0.29 1.76 25.51
CA LYS A 7 0.43 1.65 26.97
C LYS A 7 1.32 0.48 27.36
N ALA A 8 1.14 -0.68 26.74
CA ALA A 8 2.00 -1.84 26.98
C ALA A 8 3.47 -1.52 26.68
N LEU A 9 3.76 -0.93 25.53
CA LEU A 9 5.12 -0.56 25.15
C LEU A 9 5.75 0.46 26.12
N LEU A 10 4.99 1.47 26.55
CA LEU A 10 5.45 2.47 27.53
C LEU A 10 5.77 1.87 28.89
N ASN A 11 5.09 0.80 29.29
CA ASN A 11 5.35 0.11 30.55
C ASN A 11 6.55 -0.84 30.47
N MET A 12 6.89 -1.32 29.27
CA MET A 12 7.87 -2.40 29.08
C MET A 12 9.22 -1.92 28.51
N LEU A 13 9.22 -0.84 27.72
CA LEU A 13 10.41 -0.41 27.01
C LEU A 13 11.18 0.67 27.78
N PRO A 14 12.53 0.63 27.77
CA PRO A 14 13.36 1.75 28.20
C PRO A 14 13.04 3.03 27.41
N ALA A 15 13.23 4.19 28.05
CA ALA A 15 12.88 5.49 27.45
C ALA A 15 13.72 5.83 26.21
N ASP A 16 14.94 5.30 26.10
CA ASP A 16 15.89 5.51 25.01
C ASP A 16 15.82 4.45 23.91
N SER A 17 14.71 3.69 23.84
CA SER A 17 14.53 2.61 22.89
C SER A 17 14.41 3.11 21.44
N PHE A 18 15.00 2.33 20.52
CA PHE A 18 14.72 2.43 19.08
C PHE A 18 13.60 1.47 18.70
N ILE A 19 12.51 2.02 18.16
CA ILE A 19 11.30 1.26 17.83
C ILE A 19 11.05 1.38 16.35
N LEU A 20 11.06 0.25 15.64
CA LEU A 20 10.69 0.15 14.24
C LEU A 20 9.27 -0.38 14.13
N LEU A 21 8.41 0.33 13.41
CA LEU A 21 7.02 -0.03 13.14
C LEU A 21 6.80 -0.08 11.62
N PRO A 22 5.90 -0.93 11.11
CA PRO A 22 5.49 -0.82 9.72
C PRO A 22 4.73 0.49 9.48
N HIS A 23 4.95 1.13 8.34
CA HIS A 23 4.20 2.30 7.92
C HIS A 23 2.87 1.86 7.26
N ASP A 24 2.02 1.22 8.05
CA ASP A 24 0.65 0.84 7.73
C ASP A 24 -0.34 1.63 8.59
N THR A 25 -1.64 1.39 8.44
CA THR A 25 -2.67 2.10 9.21
C THR A 25 -2.52 1.93 10.71
N PHE A 26 -2.01 0.79 11.18
CA PHE A 26 -1.77 0.54 12.59
C PHE A 26 -0.54 1.28 13.10
N GLY A 27 0.58 1.22 12.38
CA GLY A 27 1.81 1.94 12.71
C GLY A 27 1.63 3.46 12.68
N MET A 28 0.83 3.97 11.71
CA MET A 28 0.48 5.39 11.63
C MET A 28 -0.36 5.88 12.83
N ASP A 29 -1.23 5.03 13.41
CA ASP A 29 -1.98 5.36 14.63
C ASP A 29 -1.10 5.23 15.88
N LEU A 30 -0.20 4.24 15.92
CA LEU A 30 0.63 3.94 17.09
C LEU A 30 1.83 4.87 17.21
N GLY A 31 2.61 5.03 16.13
CA GLY A 31 3.96 5.62 16.15
C GLY A 31 4.01 7.06 16.68
N PRO A 32 3.25 8.02 16.14
CA PRO A 32 3.30 9.42 16.58
C PRO A 32 2.97 9.58 18.05
N GLY A 33 1.90 8.91 18.50
CA GLY A 33 1.49 8.98 19.91
C GLY A 33 2.46 8.27 20.87
N LEU A 34 3.20 7.26 20.41
CA LEU A 34 4.22 6.58 21.17
C LEU A 34 5.45 7.48 21.34
N SER A 35 5.95 8.07 20.24
CA SER A 35 7.13 8.94 20.28
C SER A 35 6.94 10.15 21.21
N VAL A 36 5.78 10.81 21.14
CA VAL A 36 5.46 11.92 22.05
C VAL A 36 5.46 11.49 23.52
N LYS A 37 4.98 10.29 23.83
CA LYS A 37 4.95 9.79 25.21
C LYS A 37 6.32 9.34 25.73
N MET A 38 7.21 8.92 24.82
CA MET A 38 8.59 8.54 25.14
C MET A 38 9.55 9.74 25.10
N ASP A 39 9.09 10.92 24.68
CA ASP A 39 9.93 12.10 24.43
C ASP A 39 11.07 11.78 23.45
N SER A 40 10.79 11.00 22.42
CA SER A 40 11.74 10.47 21.47
C SER A 40 11.52 11.04 20.06
N ALA A 41 12.53 10.94 19.19
CA ALA A 41 12.41 11.32 17.78
C ALA A 41 11.34 10.48 17.05
N PHE A 42 10.70 11.08 16.05
CA PHE A 42 9.76 10.37 15.18
C PHE A 42 10.05 10.61 13.71
N VAL A 43 10.22 9.54 12.94
CA VAL A 43 10.34 9.59 11.48
C VAL A 43 9.34 8.63 10.84
N SER A 44 8.52 9.15 9.94
CA SER A 44 7.49 8.36 9.24
C SER A 44 7.88 8.07 7.79
N ASP A 45 7.35 6.94 7.27
CA ASP A 45 7.45 6.56 5.87
C ASP A 45 8.89 6.44 5.36
N VAL A 46 9.74 5.84 6.18
CA VAL A 46 11.17 5.66 5.90
C VAL A 46 11.34 4.58 4.84
N VAL A 47 12.10 4.90 3.79
CA VAL A 47 12.42 4.01 2.68
C VAL A 47 13.87 3.53 2.70
N ASP A 48 14.74 4.23 3.43
CA ASP A 48 16.13 3.82 3.66
C ASP A 48 16.64 4.34 5.00
N ILE A 49 17.57 3.60 5.60
CA ILE A 49 18.27 3.95 6.84
C ILE A 49 19.77 3.99 6.50
N GLU A 50 20.31 5.20 6.39
CA GLU A 50 21.71 5.43 6.05
C GLU A 50 22.66 5.11 7.19
N GLY A 51 22.16 5.11 8.42
CA GLY A 51 22.92 4.75 9.63
C GLY A 51 22.71 5.69 10.81
N VAL A 52 23.51 5.45 11.85
CA VAL A 52 23.55 6.29 13.07
C VAL A 52 24.99 6.76 13.27
N GLU A 53 25.18 8.06 13.34
CA GLU A 53 26.48 8.69 13.66
C GLU A 53 26.37 9.48 14.96
N GLY A 54 27.04 8.99 16.02
CA GLY A 54 26.84 9.52 17.36
C GLY A 54 25.38 9.39 17.78
N ASN A 55 24.73 10.52 18.07
CA ASN A 55 23.31 10.58 18.40
C ASN A 55 22.43 11.00 17.22
N THR A 56 22.93 10.95 15.98
CA THR A 56 22.18 11.36 14.80
C THR A 56 21.78 10.14 13.98
N LEU A 57 20.49 9.87 13.87
CA LEU A 57 19.90 8.91 12.93
C LEU A 57 19.73 9.59 11.58
N LYS A 58 20.24 8.94 10.53
CA LYS A 58 20.10 9.39 9.15
C LYS A 58 19.18 8.43 8.39
N THR A 59 18.10 8.95 7.82
CA THR A 59 17.10 8.18 7.08
C THR A 59 16.71 8.89 5.80
N VAL A 60 16.13 8.15 4.87
CA VAL A 60 15.51 8.69 3.67
C VAL A 60 14.03 8.39 3.68
N ARG A 61 13.23 9.38 3.34
CA ARG A 61 11.79 9.24 3.09
C ARG A 61 11.42 9.87 1.76
N GLU A 62 10.35 9.40 1.16
CA GLU A 62 9.82 9.99 -0.07
C GLU A 62 8.68 10.95 0.25
N GLU A 63 8.69 12.10 -0.41
CA GLU A 63 7.64 13.11 -0.33
C GLU A 63 7.03 13.36 -1.73
N PHE A 64 5.88 14.03 -1.77
CA PHE A 64 5.15 14.30 -3.02
C PHE A 64 4.96 13.04 -3.88
N SER A 65 4.61 11.92 -3.23
CA SER A 65 4.33 10.62 -3.88
C SER A 65 5.53 10.02 -4.63
N GLY A 66 6.71 10.14 -4.02
CA GLY A 66 7.94 9.58 -4.57
C GLY A 66 8.67 10.50 -5.55
N GLN A 67 8.23 11.75 -5.70
CA GLN A 67 8.90 12.71 -6.57
C GLN A 67 10.15 13.35 -5.93
N VAL A 68 10.21 13.35 -4.61
CA VAL A 68 11.32 13.94 -3.84
C VAL A 68 11.77 12.96 -2.78
N SER A 69 13.06 12.64 -2.78
CA SER A 69 13.70 11.92 -1.67
C SER A 69 14.26 12.93 -0.68
N THR A 70 13.77 12.85 0.56
CA THR A 70 14.19 13.74 1.65
C THR A 70 15.09 12.99 2.61
N HIS A 71 16.32 13.46 2.79
CA HIS A 71 17.24 12.96 3.81
C HIS A 71 16.91 13.63 5.14
N VAL A 72 16.57 12.83 6.13
CA VAL A 72 16.17 13.30 7.46
C VAL A 72 17.26 12.93 8.45
N HIS A 73 17.79 13.94 9.15
CA HIS A 73 18.72 13.77 10.25
C HIS A 73 18.01 14.16 11.54
N CYS A 74 17.93 13.27 12.50
CA CYS A 74 17.30 13.56 13.77
C CYS A 74 18.18 13.13 14.96
N ASP A 75 18.12 13.90 16.04
CA ASP A 75 18.74 13.54 17.30
C ASP A 75 17.94 12.41 17.95
N VAL A 76 18.65 11.34 18.29
CA VAL A 76 18.08 10.14 18.90
C VAL A 76 18.65 9.84 20.28
N SER A 77 19.20 10.86 20.95
CA SER A 77 19.71 10.74 22.32
C SER A 77 18.67 10.25 23.33
N SER A 78 17.38 10.50 23.04
CA SER A 78 16.23 10.01 23.83
C SER A 78 15.49 8.84 23.13
N GLY A 79 16.16 8.12 22.22
CA GLY A 79 15.55 7.07 21.42
C GLY A 79 14.81 7.58 20.17
N ALA A 80 14.20 6.65 19.43
CA ALA A 80 13.47 6.95 18.22
C ALA A 80 12.32 5.99 17.97
N VAL A 81 11.24 6.50 17.39
CA VAL A 81 10.18 5.70 16.76
C VAL A 81 10.21 5.96 15.25
N VAL A 82 10.39 4.91 14.48
CA VAL A 82 10.55 4.98 13.03
C VAL A 82 9.50 4.10 12.36
N ASN A 83 8.65 4.70 11.53
CA ASN A 83 7.72 3.96 10.71
C ASN A 83 8.36 3.67 9.35
N VAL A 84 8.60 2.40 9.08
CA VAL A 84 9.29 1.90 7.89
C VAL A 84 8.27 1.48 6.84
N ARG A 85 8.45 1.94 5.60
CA ARG A 85 7.56 1.57 4.49
C ARG A 85 7.64 0.05 4.23
N PRO A 86 6.51 -0.68 4.23
CA PRO A 86 6.52 -2.11 3.92
C PRO A 86 7.07 -2.41 2.52
N GLY A 87 7.90 -3.43 2.42
CA GLY A 87 8.41 -3.95 1.15
C GLY A 87 9.63 -3.22 0.55
N VAL A 88 10.17 -2.18 1.22
CA VAL A 88 11.38 -1.48 0.74
C VAL A 88 12.68 -2.17 1.17
N PHE A 89 12.68 -2.87 2.29
CA PHE A 89 13.82 -3.65 2.75
C PHE A 89 13.64 -5.13 2.41
N GLN A 90 14.72 -5.78 2.03
CA GLN A 90 14.72 -7.25 1.86
C GLN A 90 14.84 -7.90 3.24
N ALA A 91 14.05 -8.96 3.45
CA ALA A 91 14.18 -9.76 4.66
C ALA A 91 15.56 -10.45 4.69
N ALA A 92 16.29 -10.24 5.78
CA ALA A 92 17.51 -11.02 6.01
C ALA A 92 17.15 -12.42 6.53
N ALA A 93 17.99 -13.41 6.21
CA ALA A 93 17.89 -14.73 6.84
C ALA A 93 18.14 -14.56 8.35
N GLY A 94 17.11 -14.78 9.15
CA GLY A 94 17.18 -14.68 10.61
C GLY A 94 17.51 -16.02 11.25
N GLN A 95 17.98 -15.98 12.49
CA GLN A 95 18.03 -17.13 13.38
C GLN A 95 16.77 -17.16 14.25
N ALA A 96 16.29 -18.36 14.59
CA ALA A 96 15.19 -18.48 15.54
C ALA A 96 15.65 -17.93 16.91
N GLY A 97 14.87 -16.98 17.44
CA GLY A 97 15.08 -16.43 18.79
C GLY A 97 14.23 -17.14 19.84
N GLU A 98 14.55 -16.92 21.10
CA GLU A 98 13.73 -17.37 22.22
C GLU A 98 12.48 -16.49 22.34
N VAL A 99 11.31 -17.13 22.54
CA VAL A 99 10.07 -16.42 22.84
C VAL A 99 9.92 -16.28 24.34
N VAL A 100 9.95 -15.03 24.82
CA VAL A 100 9.80 -14.72 26.26
C VAL A 100 8.40 -14.13 26.49
N ASP A 101 7.63 -14.78 27.37
CA ASP A 101 6.32 -14.26 27.80
C ASP A 101 6.52 -13.17 28.86
N LYS A 102 6.12 -11.94 28.50
CA LYS A 102 6.16 -10.77 29.39
C LYS A 102 4.75 -10.24 29.70
N SER A 103 3.73 -11.02 29.48
CA SER A 103 2.33 -10.62 29.73
C SER A 103 2.08 -10.12 31.16
N GLY A 104 2.81 -10.64 32.15
CA GLY A 104 2.74 -10.19 33.54
C GLY A 104 3.33 -8.79 33.81
N GLU A 105 4.16 -8.26 32.90
CA GLU A 105 4.81 -6.96 33.04
C GLU A 105 4.04 -5.79 32.38
N ILE A 106 2.99 -6.11 31.60
CA ILE A 106 2.25 -5.13 30.80
C ILE A 106 1.57 -4.02 31.63
N GLY A 107 1.18 -4.29 32.87
CA GLY A 107 0.52 -3.33 33.74
C GLY A 107 -0.92 -2.98 33.28
N ASP A 108 -1.43 -1.81 33.71
CA ASP A 108 -2.77 -1.34 33.31
C ASP A 108 -2.75 -0.79 31.87
N VAL A 109 -3.43 -1.48 30.98
CA VAL A 109 -3.61 -1.13 29.56
C VAL A 109 -5.07 -0.76 29.23
N SER A 110 -5.84 -0.32 30.21
CA SER A 110 -7.22 0.15 29.97
C SER A 110 -7.26 1.19 28.84
N ALA A 111 -8.20 1.05 27.90
CA ALA A 111 -8.31 1.92 26.74
C ALA A 111 -9.69 2.57 26.67
N LYS A 112 -9.74 3.79 26.10
CA LYS A 112 -11.01 4.48 25.82
C LYS A 112 -11.74 3.85 24.64
N ARG A 113 -10.98 3.29 23.67
CA ARG A 113 -11.51 2.60 22.50
C ARG A 113 -11.65 1.11 22.81
N ARG A 114 -12.84 0.53 22.53
CA ARG A 114 -13.11 -0.89 22.67
C ARG A 114 -13.17 -1.53 21.29
N PHE A 115 -12.44 -2.64 21.11
CA PHE A 115 -12.63 -3.50 19.96
C PHE A 115 -14.07 -4.06 19.99
N ILE A 116 -14.75 -4.03 18.87
CA ILE A 116 -16.09 -4.60 18.72
C ILE A 116 -15.97 -5.90 17.93
N GLU A 117 -15.63 -5.79 16.65
CA GLU A 117 -15.50 -6.94 15.75
C GLU A 117 -14.64 -6.60 14.54
N ILE A 118 -14.16 -7.60 13.83
CA ILE A 118 -13.65 -7.49 12.49
C ILE A 118 -14.77 -7.99 11.57
N GLN A 119 -15.22 -7.12 10.67
CA GLN A 119 -16.08 -7.55 9.57
C GLN A 119 -15.14 -8.08 8.48
N GLU A 120 -15.11 -9.39 8.34
CA GLU A 120 -14.39 -10.03 7.25
C GLU A 120 -15.17 -9.81 5.94
N ALA A 121 -14.44 -9.68 4.83
CA ALA A 121 -15.04 -9.71 3.52
C ALA A 121 -15.79 -11.04 3.31
N GLU A 122 -16.92 -11.01 2.64
CA GLU A 122 -17.70 -12.24 2.39
C GLU A 122 -16.82 -13.28 1.67
N ALA A 123 -16.99 -14.55 2.07
CA ALA A 123 -16.24 -15.66 1.48
C ALA A 123 -16.54 -15.76 -0.03
N GLY A 124 -15.56 -15.41 -0.86
CA GLY A 124 -15.70 -15.31 -2.33
C GLY A 124 -15.13 -14.04 -2.93
N GLU A 125 -14.78 -13.03 -2.12
CA GLU A 125 -14.09 -11.85 -2.62
C GLU A 125 -12.67 -12.21 -3.10
N VAL A 126 -12.35 -11.74 -4.32
CA VAL A 126 -11.03 -11.88 -4.91
C VAL A 126 -10.01 -11.07 -4.11
N ASP A 127 -8.96 -11.71 -3.63
CA ASP A 127 -7.84 -11.03 -2.99
C ASP A 127 -6.81 -10.56 -4.03
N ILE A 128 -7.05 -9.37 -4.59
CA ILE A 128 -6.20 -8.78 -5.64
C ILE A 128 -4.74 -8.57 -5.21
N THR A 129 -4.42 -8.68 -3.92
CA THR A 129 -3.04 -8.52 -3.43
C THR A 129 -2.14 -9.70 -3.78
N LYS A 130 -2.75 -10.85 -4.14
CA LYS A 130 -2.07 -12.09 -4.54
C LYS A 130 -2.06 -12.32 -6.04
N SER A 131 -2.77 -11.49 -6.80
CA SER A 131 -2.92 -11.65 -8.25
C SER A 131 -1.61 -11.36 -8.98
N GLU A 132 -1.22 -12.26 -9.87
CA GLU A 132 -0.03 -12.07 -10.70
C GLU A 132 -0.30 -11.16 -11.90
N VAL A 133 -1.53 -11.16 -12.41
CA VAL A 133 -1.99 -10.31 -13.51
C VAL A 133 -3.25 -9.57 -13.08
N LEU A 134 -3.28 -8.27 -13.27
CA LEU A 134 -4.43 -7.43 -12.94
C LEU A 134 -4.92 -6.65 -14.16
N VAL A 135 -6.21 -6.76 -14.43
CA VAL A 135 -6.94 -5.85 -15.31
C VAL A 135 -7.57 -4.77 -14.44
N SER A 136 -7.01 -3.58 -14.46
CA SER A 136 -7.43 -2.48 -13.57
C SER A 136 -8.19 -1.42 -14.33
N ILE A 137 -9.42 -1.15 -13.90
CA ILE A 137 -10.38 -0.29 -14.59
C ILE A 137 -10.47 1.08 -13.94
N GLY A 138 -10.44 2.11 -14.78
CA GLY A 138 -10.68 3.49 -14.38
C GLY A 138 -11.97 4.07 -14.95
N ARG A 139 -12.19 5.38 -14.74
CA ARG A 139 -13.37 6.11 -15.23
C ARG A 139 -13.57 6.05 -16.76
N GLY A 140 -12.53 5.65 -17.51
CA GLY A 140 -12.66 5.47 -18.95
C GLY A 140 -13.62 4.38 -19.37
N ILE A 141 -14.08 3.52 -18.42
CA ILE A 141 -15.13 2.51 -18.68
C ILE A 141 -16.52 3.16 -18.89
N GLU A 142 -16.69 4.37 -18.41
CA GLU A 142 -17.83 5.27 -18.58
C GLU A 142 -19.13 4.84 -17.90
N ASP A 143 -19.51 3.56 -17.96
CA ASP A 143 -20.77 3.03 -17.39
C ASP A 143 -20.57 1.68 -16.72
N GLU A 144 -21.48 1.34 -15.78
CA GLU A 144 -21.52 0.04 -15.11
C GLU A 144 -21.78 -1.11 -16.09
N ASP A 145 -22.65 -0.88 -17.09
CA ASP A 145 -22.98 -1.86 -18.12
C ASP A 145 -21.75 -2.31 -18.95
N ASN A 146 -20.70 -1.50 -18.98
CA ASN A 146 -19.46 -1.82 -19.67
C ASN A 146 -18.49 -2.67 -18.84
N MET A 147 -18.79 -2.94 -17.57
CA MET A 147 -17.89 -3.70 -16.68
C MET A 147 -17.70 -5.15 -17.13
N ASP A 148 -18.69 -5.74 -17.80
CA ASP A 148 -18.62 -7.13 -18.27
C ASP A 148 -17.44 -7.36 -19.22
N MET A 149 -17.13 -6.38 -20.10
CA MET A 149 -15.97 -6.50 -20.99
C MET A 149 -14.63 -6.59 -20.24
N ALA A 150 -14.53 -5.93 -19.07
CA ALA A 150 -13.33 -6.01 -18.25
C ALA A 150 -13.18 -7.38 -17.58
N PHE A 151 -14.28 -7.99 -17.17
CA PHE A 151 -14.27 -9.35 -16.62
C PHE A 151 -13.95 -10.37 -17.71
N GLU A 152 -14.49 -10.22 -18.91
CA GLU A 152 -14.17 -11.10 -20.06
C GLU A 152 -12.69 -11.03 -20.45
N LEU A 153 -12.11 -9.82 -20.46
CA LEU A 153 -10.67 -9.66 -20.69
C LEU A 153 -9.86 -10.33 -19.59
N ALA A 154 -10.23 -10.12 -18.33
CA ALA A 154 -9.54 -10.71 -17.20
C ALA A 154 -9.60 -12.25 -17.26
N GLU A 155 -10.76 -12.84 -17.57
CA GLU A 155 -10.93 -14.27 -17.75
C GLU A 155 -10.03 -14.81 -18.88
N ALA A 156 -10.02 -14.14 -20.04
CA ALA A 156 -9.18 -14.53 -21.17
C ALA A 156 -7.68 -14.49 -20.86
N MET A 157 -7.27 -13.59 -19.95
CA MET A 157 -5.87 -13.44 -19.50
C MET A 157 -5.51 -14.30 -18.28
N GLY A 158 -6.46 -14.98 -17.65
CA GLY A 158 -6.26 -15.62 -16.34
C GLY A 158 -5.92 -14.60 -15.26
N ALA A 159 -6.53 -13.41 -15.32
CA ALA A 159 -6.27 -12.26 -14.47
C ALA A 159 -7.46 -11.96 -13.54
N ASP A 160 -7.20 -11.13 -12.53
CA ASP A 160 -8.27 -10.58 -11.69
C ASP A 160 -8.58 -9.13 -12.06
N VAL A 161 -9.86 -8.74 -11.88
CA VAL A 161 -10.29 -7.35 -12.08
C VAL A 161 -10.05 -6.55 -10.84
N SER A 162 -9.34 -5.43 -10.99
CA SER A 162 -9.18 -4.39 -9.97
C SER A 162 -9.66 -3.04 -10.51
N CYS A 163 -9.69 -2.03 -9.66
CA CYS A 163 -10.18 -0.72 -10.10
C CYS A 163 -9.53 0.45 -9.38
N SER A 164 -9.72 1.62 -9.94
CA SER A 164 -9.42 2.89 -9.28
C SER A 164 -10.59 3.36 -8.42
N ARG A 165 -10.33 4.22 -7.44
CA ARG A 165 -11.31 4.73 -6.49
C ARG A 165 -12.62 5.24 -7.12
N PRO A 166 -12.65 5.97 -8.25
CA PRO A 166 -13.91 6.43 -8.85
C PRO A 166 -14.92 5.33 -9.16
N ILE A 167 -14.46 4.12 -9.45
CA ILE A 167 -15.33 2.96 -9.73
C ILE A 167 -16.03 2.50 -8.43
N VAL A 168 -15.29 2.50 -7.32
CA VAL A 168 -15.84 2.16 -5.99
C VAL A 168 -16.78 3.27 -5.50
N ASP A 169 -16.42 4.53 -5.72
CA ASP A 169 -17.28 5.67 -5.36
C ASP A 169 -18.62 5.64 -6.15
N ALA A 170 -18.61 5.14 -7.40
CA ALA A 170 -19.79 4.87 -8.21
C ALA A 170 -20.56 3.60 -7.79
N LYS A 171 -20.00 2.76 -6.90
CA LYS A 171 -20.52 1.46 -6.44
C LYS A 171 -20.61 0.38 -7.52
N TRP A 172 -19.81 0.48 -8.58
CA TRP A 172 -19.74 -0.52 -9.65
C TRP A 172 -18.87 -1.72 -9.27
N LEU A 173 -17.88 -1.51 -8.39
CA LEU A 173 -17.08 -2.57 -7.78
C LEU A 173 -16.88 -2.30 -6.29
N GLU A 174 -16.60 -3.38 -5.57
CA GLU A 174 -16.37 -3.34 -4.14
C GLU A 174 -15.01 -2.74 -3.78
N LYS A 175 -14.90 -2.18 -2.58
CA LYS A 175 -13.68 -1.58 -2.05
C LYS A 175 -12.51 -2.56 -1.97
N ALA A 176 -12.77 -3.87 -1.85
CA ALA A 176 -11.77 -4.92 -1.86
C ALA A 176 -10.94 -4.96 -3.16
N ARG A 177 -11.54 -4.50 -4.29
CA ARG A 177 -10.89 -4.42 -5.61
C ARG A 177 -10.20 -3.08 -5.89
N GLN A 178 -10.29 -2.12 -4.97
CA GLN A 178 -9.67 -0.81 -5.15
C GLN A 178 -8.16 -0.86 -4.97
N VAL A 179 -7.42 -0.38 -5.97
CA VAL A 179 -5.97 -0.15 -5.91
C VAL A 179 -5.68 1.32 -5.59
N GLY A 180 -4.72 1.56 -4.70
CA GLY A 180 -4.27 2.92 -4.35
C GLY A 180 -3.95 3.09 -2.88
N THR A 181 -3.53 4.29 -2.49
CA THR A 181 -3.17 4.63 -1.09
C THR A 181 -4.33 4.50 -0.11
N SER A 182 -5.58 4.63 -0.57
CA SER A 182 -6.81 4.41 0.21
C SER A 182 -7.47 3.05 -0.05
N GLY A 183 -6.83 2.18 -0.84
CA GLY A 183 -7.29 0.85 -1.19
C GLY A 183 -6.24 -0.21 -0.85
N LYS A 184 -6.10 -1.18 -1.73
CA LYS A 184 -5.09 -2.25 -1.61
C LYS A 184 -3.77 -1.84 -2.26
N THR A 185 -2.68 -2.35 -1.70
CA THR A 185 -1.36 -2.34 -2.34
C THR A 185 -1.17 -3.67 -3.05
N VAL A 186 -0.87 -3.63 -4.34
CA VAL A 186 -0.71 -4.80 -5.21
C VAL A 186 0.70 -4.87 -5.78
N LYS A 187 1.17 -6.09 -6.07
CA LYS A 187 2.50 -6.37 -6.65
C LYS A 187 2.37 -7.40 -7.78
N PRO A 188 1.57 -7.13 -8.81
CA PRO A 188 1.41 -8.06 -9.92
C PRO A 188 2.68 -8.11 -10.78
N LYS A 189 2.80 -9.12 -11.63
CA LYS A 189 3.80 -9.17 -12.71
C LYS A 189 3.39 -8.28 -13.89
N VAL A 190 2.07 -8.27 -14.20
CA VAL A 190 1.48 -7.46 -15.27
C VAL A 190 0.31 -6.65 -14.72
N TYR A 191 0.30 -5.38 -15.05
CA TYR A 191 -0.74 -4.43 -14.66
C TYR A 191 -1.35 -3.74 -15.89
N MET A 192 -2.55 -4.14 -16.26
CA MET A 192 -3.31 -3.56 -17.39
C MET A 192 -4.11 -2.36 -16.88
N ALA A 193 -3.65 -1.15 -17.15
CA ALA A 193 -4.30 0.08 -16.70
C ALA A 193 -5.27 0.60 -17.77
N MET A 194 -6.53 0.17 -17.70
CA MET A 194 -7.58 0.46 -18.68
C MET A 194 -8.40 1.69 -18.29
N GLY A 195 -8.25 2.80 -19.00
CA GLY A 195 -8.98 4.05 -18.73
C GLY A 195 -8.62 4.70 -17.40
N ILE A 196 -7.44 4.39 -16.84
CA ILE A 196 -6.91 4.97 -15.60
C ILE A 196 -6.07 6.19 -15.93
N SER A 197 -6.27 7.28 -15.20
CA SER A 197 -5.50 8.51 -15.39
C SER A 197 -4.06 8.44 -14.85
N GLY A 198 -3.80 7.57 -13.87
CA GLY A 198 -2.49 7.46 -13.23
C GLY A 198 -2.24 8.54 -12.17
N SER A 199 -3.27 8.89 -11.39
CA SER A 199 -3.06 9.76 -10.23
C SER A 199 -2.07 9.12 -9.25
N PHE A 200 -1.31 9.93 -8.52
CA PHE A 200 -0.32 9.45 -7.57
C PHE A 200 -0.93 8.57 -6.46
N GLN A 201 -2.19 8.86 -6.07
CA GLN A 201 -2.89 8.04 -5.08
C GLN A 201 -3.13 6.61 -5.60
N HIS A 202 -3.45 6.48 -6.89
CA HIS A 202 -3.62 5.17 -7.52
C HIS A 202 -2.28 4.45 -7.67
N LEU A 203 -1.29 5.11 -8.25
CA LEU A 203 0.05 4.56 -8.46
C LEU A 203 0.76 4.24 -7.13
N GLY A 204 0.43 4.96 -6.07
CA GLY A 204 0.89 4.66 -4.72
C GLY A 204 0.54 3.26 -4.21
N GLY A 205 -0.52 2.65 -4.75
CA GLY A 205 -0.91 1.27 -4.47
C GLY A 205 -0.29 0.22 -5.41
N VAL A 206 0.40 0.62 -6.47
CA VAL A 206 1.07 -0.31 -7.40
C VAL A 206 2.55 -0.38 -7.04
N LYS A 207 3.06 -1.56 -6.67
CA LYS A 207 4.42 -1.79 -6.20
C LYS A 207 5.05 -2.98 -6.92
N GLY A 208 6.38 -3.15 -6.72
CA GLY A 208 7.10 -4.33 -7.23
C GLY A 208 7.53 -4.23 -8.70
N ASN A 209 7.49 -3.03 -9.30
CA ASN A 209 7.85 -2.80 -10.70
C ASN A 209 7.15 -3.76 -11.68
N PRO A 210 5.81 -3.80 -11.70
CA PRO A 210 5.09 -4.61 -12.67
C PRO A 210 5.33 -4.12 -14.08
N PHE A 211 5.16 -4.99 -15.07
CA PHE A 211 5.04 -4.57 -16.47
C PHE A 211 3.68 -3.88 -16.67
N ILE A 212 3.70 -2.58 -16.94
CA ILE A 212 2.49 -1.75 -17.01
C ILE A 212 2.10 -1.54 -18.48
N VAL A 213 0.91 -2.00 -18.84
CA VAL A 213 0.25 -1.67 -20.12
C VAL A 213 -0.85 -0.66 -19.82
N ALA A 214 -0.74 0.54 -20.38
CA ALA A 214 -1.72 1.60 -20.18
C ALA A 214 -2.49 1.91 -21.46
N VAL A 215 -3.81 1.93 -21.36
CA VAL A 215 -4.71 2.36 -22.43
C VAL A 215 -5.55 3.53 -21.96
N ASN A 216 -5.44 4.65 -22.65
CA ASN A 216 -6.20 5.85 -22.32
C ASN A 216 -6.41 6.73 -23.57
N LYS A 217 -7.61 7.29 -23.70
CA LYS A 217 -7.93 8.22 -24.80
C LYS A 217 -7.30 9.61 -24.64
N ASN A 218 -6.78 9.92 -23.45
CA ASN A 218 -6.05 11.17 -23.22
C ASN A 218 -4.54 10.92 -23.30
N PRO A 219 -3.85 11.37 -24.37
CA PRO A 219 -2.39 11.17 -24.53
C PRO A 219 -1.54 11.86 -23.46
N LYS A 220 -2.13 12.78 -22.69
CA LYS A 220 -1.46 13.47 -21.58
C LYS A 220 -1.74 12.84 -20.21
N ALA A 221 -2.39 11.67 -20.19
CA ALA A 221 -2.66 10.99 -18.92
C ALA A 221 -1.34 10.61 -18.21
N PRO A 222 -1.18 10.95 -16.93
CA PRO A 222 0.05 10.66 -16.18
C PRO A 222 0.44 9.18 -16.15
N ILE A 223 -0.52 8.27 -16.36
CA ILE A 223 -0.25 6.82 -16.43
C ILE A 223 0.81 6.47 -17.47
N PHE A 224 0.88 7.20 -18.58
CA PHE A 224 1.87 6.96 -19.64
C PHE A 224 3.31 7.24 -19.22
N GLN A 225 3.52 8.02 -18.14
CA GLN A 225 4.88 8.29 -17.63
C GLN A 225 5.50 7.07 -16.92
N VAL A 226 4.67 6.13 -16.49
CA VAL A 226 5.09 4.93 -15.76
C VAL A 226 4.78 3.64 -16.52
N ALA A 227 4.16 3.73 -17.69
CA ALA A 227 3.80 2.59 -18.52
C ALA A 227 5.01 2.09 -19.34
N ASP A 228 5.19 0.77 -19.40
CA ASP A 228 6.13 0.13 -20.32
C ASP A 228 5.58 0.12 -21.75
N VAL A 229 4.25 -0.02 -21.88
CA VAL A 229 3.53 0.07 -23.13
C VAL A 229 2.32 0.99 -22.97
N GLY A 230 2.27 2.03 -23.79
CA GLY A 230 1.17 2.99 -23.82
C GLY A 230 0.40 2.92 -25.13
N VAL A 231 -0.92 2.87 -25.05
CA VAL A 231 -1.83 2.87 -26.21
C VAL A 231 -2.81 4.04 -26.07
N GLU A 232 -2.79 4.95 -27.04
CA GLU A 232 -3.80 6.00 -27.15
C GLU A 232 -5.02 5.45 -27.87
N ALA A 233 -6.03 5.03 -27.09
CA ALA A 233 -7.26 4.46 -27.62
C ALA A 233 -8.41 4.61 -26.63
N ASP A 234 -9.64 4.44 -27.13
CA ASP A 234 -10.81 4.23 -26.30
C ASP A 234 -10.83 2.78 -25.81
N ILE A 235 -10.95 2.60 -24.50
CA ILE A 235 -10.97 1.24 -23.92
C ILE A 235 -12.24 0.47 -24.30
N LEU A 236 -13.32 1.16 -24.63
CA LEU A 236 -14.57 0.52 -25.04
C LEU A 236 -14.43 -0.18 -26.40
N GLU A 237 -13.52 0.29 -27.26
CA GLU A 237 -13.16 -0.35 -28.52
C GLU A 237 -12.00 -1.33 -28.33
N PHE A 238 -10.99 -0.92 -27.54
CA PHE A 238 -9.75 -1.67 -27.36
C PHE A 238 -9.93 -2.99 -26.62
N ILE A 239 -10.71 -3.00 -25.51
CA ILE A 239 -10.88 -4.19 -24.66
C ILE A 239 -11.50 -5.35 -25.44
N PRO A 240 -12.61 -5.17 -26.19
CA PRO A 240 -13.20 -6.28 -26.97
C PRO A 240 -12.24 -6.86 -28.01
N GLU A 241 -11.54 -6.00 -28.76
CA GLU A 241 -10.58 -6.44 -29.77
C GLU A 241 -9.40 -7.21 -29.14
N LEU A 242 -8.88 -6.72 -28.03
CA LEU A 242 -7.81 -7.41 -27.31
C LEU A 242 -8.27 -8.77 -26.78
N THR A 243 -9.49 -8.83 -26.22
CA THR A 243 -10.08 -10.07 -25.70
C THR A 243 -10.21 -11.12 -26.78
N GLU A 244 -10.69 -10.75 -27.96
CA GLU A 244 -10.77 -11.67 -29.12
C GLU A 244 -9.38 -12.19 -29.52
N LYS A 245 -8.39 -11.29 -29.62
CA LYS A 245 -7.03 -11.67 -29.99
C LYS A 245 -6.38 -12.62 -28.98
N ILE A 246 -6.64 -12.42 -27.70
CA ILE A 246 -6.11 -13.31 -26.65
C ILE A 246 -6.77 -14.68 -26.70
N LYS A 247 -8.08 -14.75 -27.00
CA LYS A 247 -8.81 -16.02 -27.14
C LYS A 247 -8.38 -16.82 -28.39
N GLU A 248 -7.73 -16.19 -29.38
CA GLU A 248 -7.18 -16.83 -30.56
C GLU A 248 -5.79 -17.48 -30.32
N LEU A 249 -5.10 -17.15 -29.22
CA LEU A 249 -3.75 -17.66 -28.86
C LEU A 249 -3.82 -18.99 -28.13
#